data_7718aae5e6352077a3ea0ac9b2c84692
#
_entry.id   7718aae5e6352077a3ea0ac9b2c84692
#
_cell.length_a   1.000
_cell.length_b   1.000
_cell.length_c   1.000
_cell.angle_alpha   90.00
_cell.angle_beta   90.00
_cell.angle_gamma   90.00
#
_symmetry.space_group_name_H-M   'P 1'
#
loop_
_entity.id
_entity.type
_entity.pdbx_description
1 polymer ?
#
loop_
_entity_poly.entity_id
_entity_poly.type
_entity_poly.pdbx_seq_one_letter_code
_entity_poly.pdbx_strand_id
1 'polypeptide(L)'
;MNDQQLSLFELQRQVKGSLDDTFAMPVWVKAEISEMTVNRSGHCYLDLIETEQGTDTVIARCRATIWSYTFRMLKPYFETTTGQVFTEGLKVLLQAKVEYHEVYGFSLNIRDIDPVYTLGDMARQRREIIRRLEEDGVFEMNKELELPLVPQRIAIISSPTAAGLQDFVDQLHNNPHKFIFYTKLFPAVMQGNEAPGSITKALEQIFEYEEMFDAVAIIRGGGAQIDLACFDNYELAFNVAQFPLPVITGIGHDKDDTVIDMVAHTRMKTPTAVAEFLITGALQFSQQLNELEKHFTELVNDQLEENINRLNDAADQLSLLVNQLIVKQSNRLEIARIQLKNRSEAFLKNQYSELKQLTIDTKNQTFRFVTHQNHLLVQSGNNLNYTFRKQVLNNKNALKQFQQMIKIRTTESIRTEKKYLNSIQEKLRLVDPQTILKRGYSLTMLKGKILKSVQLVKEGDLLETRLRDGSVESTVKKISNNE
;
A
#
# COMPACT_ATOMS: atom_id res chain seq x y z
N MET A 1 49.95 25.75 -48.12
CA MET A 1 49.27 25.02 -47.01
C MET A 1 50.26 24.00 -46.53
N ASN A 2 50.91 24.19 -45.38
CA ASN A 2 51.83 23.21 -44.81
C ASN A 2 50.97 22.01 -44.33
N ASP A 3 51.00 20.92 -45.08
CA ASP A 3 50.52 19.64 -44.60
C ASP A 3 51.47 19.17 -43.49
N GLN A 4 51.20 19.57 -42.28
CA GLN A 4 51.89 19.00 -41.11
C GLN A 4 51.35 17.58 -40.93
N GLN A 5 52.08 16.62 -41.49
CA GLN A 5 51.86 15.21 -41.19
C GLN A 5 52.33 14.91 -39.78
N LEU A 6 51.37 14.69 -38.89
CA LEU A 6 51.63 14.29 -37.50
C LEU A 6 51.63 12.75 -37.41
N SER A 7 52.51 12.22 -36.63
CA SER A 7 52.37 10.83 -36.19
C SER A 7 51.14 10.69 -35.25
N LEU A 8 50.61 9.49 -35.14
CA LEU A 8 49.47 9.24 -34.19
C LEU A 8 49.86 9.65 -32.76
N PHE A 9 51.10 9.37 -32.35
CA PHE A 9 51.60 9.73 -31.02
C PHE A 9 51.66 11.27 -30.85
N GLU A 10 52.15 12.00 -31.84
CA GLU A 10 52.21 13.46 -31.80
C GLU A 10 50.79 14.09 -31.72
N LEU A 11 49.85 13.56 -32.49
CA LEU A 11 48.46 13.97 -32.42
C LEU A 11 47.86 13.73 -31.01
N GLN A 12 48.06 12.52 -30.48
CA GLN A 12 47.55 12.14 -29.15
C GLN A 12 48.20 13.01 -28.06
N ARG A 13 49.48 13.39 -28.20
CA ARG A 13 50.17 14.26 -27.27
C ARG A 13 49.66 15.71 -27.35
N GLN A 14 49.31 16.19 -28.53
CA GLN A 14 48.67 17.52 -28.68
C GLN A 14 47.29 17.55 -28.05
N VAL A 15 46.47 16.50 -28.26
CA VAL A 15 45.14 16.35 -27.60
C VAL A 15 45.32 16.35 -26.09
N LYS A 16 46.28 15.59 -25.56
CA LYS A 16 46.58 15.56 -24.13
C LYS A 16 46.97 16.95 -23.61
N GLY A 17 47.88 17.65 -24.25
CA GLY A 17 48.26 19.02 -23.86
C GLY A 17 47.07 19.95 -23.84
N SER A 18 46.26 19.95 -24.89
CA SER A 18 45.07 20.77 -24.98
C SER A 18 44.06 20.50 -23.86
N LEU A 19 43.88 19.21 -23.49
CA LEU A 19 43.02 18.80 -22.39
C LEU A 19 43.60 19.19 -21.04
N ASP A 20 44.88 18.99 -20.81
CA ASP A 20 45.57 19.36 -19.57
C ASP A 20 45.52 20.86 -19.34
N ASP A 21 45.68 21.67 -20.40
CA ASP A 21 45.59 23.12 -20.33
C ASP A 21 44.16 23.59 -20.06
N THR A 22 43.16 22.94 -20.69
CA THR A 22 41.76 23.33 -20.57
C THR A 22 41.17 22.86 -19.23
N PHE A 23 41.54 21.69 -18.76
CA PHE A 23 41.05 21.08 -17.53
C PHE A 23 42.13 20.93 -16.46
N ALA A 24 42.91 22.00 -16.26
CA ALA A 24 43.98 22.01 -15.27
C ALA A 24 43.52 21.77 -13.85
N MET A 25 42.28 22.14 -13.53
CA MET A 25 41.65 21.95 -12.23
C MET A 25 40.58 20.85 -12.32
N PRO A 26 40.35 20.08 -11.24
CA PRO A 26 39.25 19.14 -11.17
C PRO A 26 37.90 19.81 -11.40
N VAL A 27 37.03 19.14 -12.13
CA VAL A 27 35.67 19.61 -12.46
C VAL A 27 34.63 18.73 -11.79
N TRP A 28 33.49 19.31 -11.44
CA TRP A 28 32.35 18.55 -10.95
C TRP A 28 31.54 18.03 -12.13
N VAL A 29 31.37 16.71 -12.20
CA VAL A 29 30.67 16.00 -13.27
C VAL A 29 29.48 15.27 -12.70
N LYS A 30 28.31 15.49 -13.29
CA LYS A 30 27.11 14.70 -13.02
C LYS A 30 27.11 13.50 -13.94
N ALA A 31 26.93 12.33 -13.39
CA ALA A 31 26.85 11.11 -14.18
C ALA A 31 26.11 10.03 -13.41
N GLU A 32 25.71 8.98 -14.13
CA GLU A 32 25.19 7.76 -13.57
C GLU A 32 26.26 6.66 -13.70
N ILE A 33 26.42 5.85 -12.68
CA ILE A 33 27.34 4.71 -12.68
C ILE A 33 26.64 3.54 -13.40
N SER A 34 27.05 3.23 -14.62
CA SER A 34 26.48 2.08 -15.35
C SER A 34 27.14 0.75 -14.99
N GLU A 35 28.45 0.76 -14.74
CA GLU A 35 29.20 -0.42 -14.35
C GLU A 35 30.24 -0.04 -13.30
N MET A 36 30.49 -0.94 -12.35
CA MET A 36 31.51 -0.76 -11.32
C MET A 36 32.30 -2.04 -11.11
N THR A 37 33.61 -1.94 -11.20
CA THR A 37 34.51 -3.07 -10.95
C THR A 37 35.61 -2.64 -10.00
N VAL A 38 35.82 -3.41 -8.94
CA VAL A 38 36.93 -3.21 -8.01
C VAL A 38 37.97 -4.31 -8.24
N ASN A 39 39.17 -3.93 -8.62
CA ASN A 39 40.26 -4.89 -8.87
C ASN A 39 40.92 -5.38 -7.55
N ARG A 40 41.79 -6.39 -7.65
CA ARG A 40 42.51 -6.99 -6.50
C ARG A 40 43.40 -5.99 -5.76
N SER A 41 43.88 -4.94 -6.42
CA SER A 41 44.70 -3.88 -5.82
C SER A 41 43.86 -2.75 -5.17
N GLY A 42 42.54 -2.89 -5.19
CA GLY A 42 41.61 -1.96 -4.53
C GLY A 42 41.29 -0.71 -5.36
N HIS A 43 41.71 -0.64 -6.62
CA HIS A 43 41.23 0.41 -7.52
C HIS A 43 39.83 0.12 -8.00
N CYS A 44 38.98 1.15 -8.03
CA CYS A 44 37.63 1.08 -8.54
C CYS A 44 37.59 1.68 -9.95
N TYR A 45 37.10 0.92 -10.90
CA TYR A 45 36.86 1.33 -12.28
C TYR A 45 35.35 1.51 -12.46
N LEU A 46 34.95 2.65 -13.01
CA LEU A 46 33.58 3.01 -13.27
C LEU A 46 33.40 3.27 -14.75
N ASP A 47 32.28 2.81 -15.26
CA ASP A 47 31.73 3.33 -16.50
C ASP A 47 30.62 4.31 -16.15
N LEU A 48 30.83 5.57 -16.49
CA LEU A 48 29.91 6.67 -16.24
C LEU A 48 29.11 6.95 -17.51
N ILE A 49 27.81 7.12 -17.37
CA ILE A 49 26.91 7.46 -18.45
C ILE A 49 26.08 8.69 -18.08
N GLU A 50 25.59 9.34 -19.11
CA GLU A 50 24.52 10.32 -19.01
C GLU A 50 23.42 9.90 -19.97
N THR A 51 22.20 9.85 -19.47
CA THR A 51 21.00 9.51 -20.24
C THR A 51 20.20 10.75 -20.54
N GLU A 52 19.54 10.80 -21.68
CA GLU A 52 18.64 11.90 -22.04
C GLU A 52 17.41 11.88 -21.13
N GLN A 53 16.98 13.07 -20.69
CA GLN A 53 15.81 13.18 -19.80
C GLN A 53 14.54 12.62 -20.48
N GLY A 54 13.97 11.58 -19.91
CA GLY A 54 12.75 10.94 -20.40
C GLY A 54 12.94 9.82 -21.41
N THR A 55 14.18 9.49 -21.74
CA THR A 55 14.53 8.32 -22.57
C THR A 55 15.72 7.59 -21.94
N ASP A 56 15.80 6.27 -22.11
CA ASP A 56 16.95 5.49 -21.65
C ASP A 56 18.16 5.60 -22.63
N THR A 57 18.15 6.60 -23.52
CA THR A 57 19.18 6.76 -24.53
C THR A 57 20.41 7.37 -23.91
N VAL A 58 21.52 6.64 -23.96
CA VAL A 58 22.82 7.13 -23.48
C VAL A 58 23.35 8.19 -24.44
N ILE A 59 23.51 9.42 -23.94
CA ILE A 59 24.04 10.57 -24.72
C ILE A 59 25.52 10.80 -24.49
N ALA A 60 26.07 10.31 -23.38
CA ALA A 60 27.50 10.37 -23.10
C ALA A 60 27.94 9.13 -22.30
N ARG A 61 29.15 8.67 -22.56
CA ARG A 61 29.80 7.59 -21.81
C ARG A 61 31.27 7.93 -21.59
N CYS A 62 31.76 7.69 -20.38
CA CYS A 62 33.14 7.92 -20.04
C CYS A 62 33.62 6.91 -19.00
N ARG A 63 34.83 6.40 -19.17
CA ARG A 63 35.50 5.59 -18.15
C ARG A 63 36.06 6.48 -17.07
N ALA A 64 35.92 6.03 -15.83
CA ALA A 64 36.49 6.72 -14.68
C ALA A 64 37.22 5.73 -13.77
N THR A 65 38.18 6.25 -13.03
CA THR A 65 38.97 5.47 -12.08
C THR A 65 38.97 6.19 -10.74
N ILE A 66 38.74 5.43 -9.67
CA ILE A 66 38.99 5.87 -8.31
C ILE A 66 40.18 5.06 -7.79
N TRP A 67 41.25 5.74 -7.50
CA TRP A 67 42.44 5.06 -6.97
C TRP A 67 42.19 4.48 -5.58
N SER A 68 42.84 3.37 -5.25
CA SER A 68 42.56 2.59 -4.03
C SER A 68 42.60 3.41 -2.73
N TYR A 69 43.52 4.36 -2.62
CA TYR A 69 43.58 5.26 -1.46
C TYR A 69 42.31 6.13 -1.37
N THR A 70 41.93 6.78 -2.45
CA THR A 70 40.75 7.62 -2.54
C THR A 70 39.48 6.79 -2.35
N PHE A 71 39.40 5.60 -2.96
CA PHE A 71 38.22 4.74 -2.85
C PHE A 71 37.97 4.26 -1.41
N ARG A 72 39.03 3.94 -0.66
CA ARG A 72 38.92 3.56 0.75
C ARG A 72 38.34 4.66 1.63
N MET A 73 38.49 5.90 1.23
CA MET A 73 37.94 7.05 1.96
C MET A 73 36.55 7.44 1.43
N LEU A 74 36.41 7.49 0.10
CA LEU A 74 35.17 7.94 -0.55
C LEU A 74 34.01 6.99 -0.31
N LYS A 75 34.24 5.67 -0.46
CA LYS A 75 33.19 4.69 -0.31
C LYS A 75 32.53 4.74 1.08
N PRO A 76 33.26 4.60 2.21
CA PRO A 76 32.63 4.69 3.52
C PRO A 76 32.00 6.06 3.80
N TYR A 77 32.63 7.16 3.34
CA TYR A 77 32.07 8.49 3.47
C TYR A 77 30.73 8.63 2.76
N PHE A 78 30.66 8.19 1.51
CA PHE A 78 29.44 8.21 0.72
C PHE A 78 28.35 7.34 1.38
N GLU A 79 28.67 6.07 1.70
CA GLU A 79 27.74 5.12 2.27
C GLU A 79 27.23 5.55 3.66
N THR A 80 28.08 6.13 4.49
CA THR A 80 27.66 6.63 5.81
C THR A 80 26.78 7.88 5.68
N THR A 81 27.05 8.74 4.69
CA THR A 81 26.31 10.00 4.52
C THR A 81 24.99 9.80 3.80
N THR A 82 24.98 8.97 2.75
CA THR A 82 23.78 8.72 1.94
C THR A 82 22.90 7.62 2.47
N GLY A 83 23.47 6.72 3.29
CA GLY A 83 22.81 5.48 3.64
C GLY A 83 22.69 4.50 2.45
N GLN A 84 23.41 4.69 1.36
CA GLN A 84 23.36 3.87 0.14
C GLN A 84 24.68 3.18 -0.12
N VAL A 85 24.63 1.94 -0.59
CA VAL A 85 25.83 1.25 -1.10
C VAL A 85 26.32 1.96 -2.35
N PHE A 86 27.61 2.23 -2.41
CA PHE A 86 28.23 2.79 -3.63
C PHE A 86 28.30 1.70 -4.70
N THR A 87 27.36 1.71 -5.63
CA THR A 87 27.14 0.67 -6.63
C THR A 87 26.60 1.25 -7.96
N GLU A 88 26.38 0.39 -8.92
CA GLU A 88 25.77 0.69 -10.21
C GLU A 88 24.33 1.26 -10.07
N GLY A 89 23.91 2.07 -11.02
CA GLY A 89 22.61 2.72 -11.08
C GLY A 89 22.51 4.04 -10.29
N LEU A 90 23.56 4.44 -9.56
CA LEU A 90 23.55 5.67 -8.78
C LEU A 90 23.86 6.89 -9.65
N LYS A 91 23.05 7.94 -9.53
CA LYS A 91 23.37 9.28 -10.03
C LYS A 91 24.20 10.01 -9.01
N VAL A 92 25.38 10.39 -9.43
CA VAL A 92 26.41 10.95 -8.57
C VAL A 92 26.95 12.28 -9.14
N LEU A 93 27.39 13.14 -8.24
CA LEU A 93 28.18 14.32 -8.58
C LEU A 93 29.61 14.05 -8.13
N LEU A 94 30.49 13.88 -9.09
CA LEU A 94 31.87 13.47 -8.88
C LEU A 94 32.81 14.62 -9.20
N GLN A 95 33.75 14.90 -8.32
CA GLN A 95 34.86 15.77 -8.63
C GLN A 95 35.95 14.95 -9.35
N ALA A 96 36.12 15.22 -10.62
CA ALA A 96 36.97 14.47 -11.50
C ALA A 96 38.09 15.31 -12.09
N LYS A 97 39.28 14.79 -12.14
CA LYS A 97 40.36 15.30 -12.97
C LYS A 97 40.28 14.63 -14.32
N VAL A 98 40.24 15.41 -15.36
CA VAL A 98 40.32 14.90 -16.74
C VAL A 98 41.75 14.35 -16.99
N GLU A 99 41.85 13.15 -17.47
CA GLU A 99 43.12 12.50 -17.82
C GLU A 99 43.03 11.93 -19.23
N TYR A 100 44.07 12.12 -19.99
CA TYR A 100 44.20 11.55 -21.33
C TYR A 100 45.49 10.76 -21.42
N HIS A 101 45.38 9.50 -21.79
CA HIS A 101 46.54 8.64 -22.00
C HIS A 101 46.64 8.29 -23.47
N GLU A 102 47.84 8.37 -24.02
CA GLU A 102 48.08 8.23 -25.45
C GLU A 102 47.69 6.85 -26.02
N VAL A 103 47.59 5.82 -25.15
CA VAL A 103 47.15 4.46 -25.52
C VAL A 103 45.75 4.15 -25.11
N TYR A 104 45.32 4.62 -23.90
CA TYR A 104 44.02 4.28 -23.31
C TYR A 104 42.95 5.32 -23.55
N GLY A 105 43.32 6.50 -24.09
CA GLY A 105 42.38 7.57 -24.42
C GLY A 105 41.93 8.39 -23.23
N PHE A 106 40.73 8.96 -23.35
CA PHE A 106 40.08 9.83 -22.40
C PHE A 106 39.54 9.05 -21.20
N SER A 107 39.80 9.52 -20.00
CA SER A 107 39.25 8.98 -18.77
C SER A 107 39.18 10.04 -17.68
N LEU A 108 38.38 9.79 -16.65
CA LEU A 108 38.26 10.62 -15.48
C LEU A 108 38.90 10.01 -14.27
N ASN A 109 39.70 10.76 -13.53
CA ASN A 109 40.27 10.36 -12.25
C ASN A 109 39.49 11.03 -11.14
N ILE A 110 38.67 10.27 -10.42
CA ILE A 110 37.79 10.76 -9.40
C ILE A 110 38.58 11.10 -8.14
N ARG A 111 38.37 12.31 -7.62
CA ARG A 111 39.03 12.85 -6.44
C ARG A 111 38.09 12.96 -5.24
N ASP A 112 36.83 13.31 -5.51
CA ASP A 112 35.82 13.52 -4.48
C ASP A 112 34.42 13.20 -4.99
N ILE A 113 33.47 13.08 -4.10
CA ILE A 113 32.06 12.86 -4.38
C ILE A 113 31.20 13.76 -3.50
N ASP A 114 30.12 14.30 -4.05
CA ASP A 114 29.14 15.03 -3.28
C ASP A 114 27.92 14.12 -2.97
N PRO A 115 27.81 13.60 -1.76
CA PRO A 115 26.68 12.75 -1.37
C PRO A 115 25.34 13.50 -1.36
N VAL A 116 25.34 14.84 -1.14
CA VAL A 116 24.13 15.67 -1.07
C VAL A 116 23.42 15.70 -2.42
N TYR A 117 24.18 15.67 -3.50
CA TYR A 117 23.60 15.59 -4.85
C TYR A 117 22.79 14.30 -5.04
N THR A 118 23.35 13.16 -4.66
CA THR A 118 22.68 11.85 -4.77
C THR A 118 21.41 11.81 -3.90
N LEU A 119 21.49 12.28 -2.66
CA LEU A 119 20.32 12.42 -1.79
C LEU A 119 19.23 13.33 -2.39
N GLY A 120 19.65 14.43 -2.99
CA GLY A 120 18.75 15.38 -3.67
C GLY A 120 18.07 14.76 -4.90
N ASP A 121 18.80 13.98 -5.69
CA ASP A 121 18.24 13.26 -6.85
C ASP A 121 17.24 12.18 -6.42
N MET A 122 17.59 11.37 -5.42
CA MET A 122 16.70 10.38 -4.84
C MET A 122 15.42 11.00 -4.29
N ALA A 123 15.53 12.10 -3.54
CA ALA A 123 14.36 12.81 -3.04
C ALA A 123 13.49 13.40 -4.17
N ARG A 124 14.10 13.77 -5.30
CA ARG A 124 13.38 14.22 -6.50
C ARG A 124 12.69 13.07 -7.18
N GLN A 125 13.38 11.95 -7.40
CA GLN A 125 12.81 10.73 -8.00
C GLN A 125 11.64 10.22 -7.18
N ARG A 126 11.78 10.17 -5.87
CA ARG A 126 10.71 9.77 -4.96
C ARG A 126 9.48 10.66 -5.08
N ARG A 127 9.66 11.98 -5.09
CA ARG A 127 8.54 12.92 -5.29
C ARG A 127 7.87 12.74 -6.64
N GLU A 128 8.64 12.46 -7.67
CA GLU A 128 8.11 12.19 -9.01
C GLU A 128 7.30 10.89 -9.04
N ILE A 129 7.75 9.83 -8.35
CA ILE A 129 7.02 8.57 -8.23
C ILE A 129 5.70 8.82 -7.51
N ILE A 130 5.72 9.51 -6.38
CA ILE A 130 4.51 9.85 -5.61
C ILE A 130 3.54 10.63 -6.49
N ARG A 131 4.01 11.68 -7.16
CA ARG A 131 3.18 12.50 -8.05
C ARG A 131 2.51 11.66 -9.14
N ARG A 132 3.25 10.75 -9.77
CA ARG A 132 2.68 9.84 -10.78
C ARG A 132 1.62 8.92 -10.21
N LEU A 133 1.85 8.33 -9.03
CA LEU A 133 0.87 7.48 -8.36
C LEU A 133 -0.41 8.24 -7.98
N GLU A 134 -0.28 9.53 -7.61
CA GLU A 134 -1.41 10.42 -7.35
C GLU A 134 -2.16 10.77 -8.64
N GLU A 135 -1.44 11.09 -9.74
CA GLU A 135 -2.01 11.38 -11.06
C GLU A 135 -2.74 10.17 -11.65
N ASP A 136 -2.22 8.97 -11.42
CA ASP A 136 -2.85 7.71 -11.81
C ASP A 136 -4.04 7.35 -10.90
N GLY A 137 -4.21 8.07 -9.78
CA GLY A 137 -5.32 7.88 -8.85
C GLY A 137 -5.22 6.59 -8.02
N VAL A 138 -4.02 6.00 -7.90
CA VAL A 138 -3.84 4.71 -7.22
C VAL A 138 -3.29 4.85 -5.79
N PHE A 139 -2.75 6.02 -5.45
CA PHE A 139 -1.97 6.24 -4.23
C PHE A 139 -2.69 5.84 -2.93
N GLU A 140 -4.00 6.04 -2.85
CA GLU A 140 -4.80 5.72 -1.66
C GLU A 140 -5.57 4.38 -1.78
N MET A 141 -5.54 3.70 -2.93
CA MET A 141 -6.41 2.55 -3.21
C MET A 141 -6.27 1.41 -2.21
N ASN A 142 -5.05 1.07 -1.80
CA ASN A 142 -4.83 0.00 -0.83
C ASN A 142 -5.22 0.43 0.58
N LYS A 143 -5.06 1.71 0.93
CA LYS A 143 -5.44 2.27 2.24
C LYS A 143 -6.96 2.30 2.44
N GLU A 144 -7.71 2.43 1.35
CA GLU A 144 -9.18 2.43 1.38
C GLU A 144 -9.78 1.02 1.52
N LEU A 145 -8.97 -0.02 1.43
CA LEU A 145 -9.43 -1.39 1.67
C LEU A 145 -9.80 -1.59 3.14
N GLU A 146 -10.86 -2.33 3.38
CA GLU A 146 -11.19 -2.73 4.75
C GLU A 146 -10.29 -3.88 5.21
N LEU A 147 -9.48 -3.64 6.23
CA LEU A 147 -8.76 -4.71 6.90
C LEU A 147 -9.76 -5.55 7.71
N PRO A 148 -9.79 -6.88 7.56
CA PRO A 148 -10.62 -7.73 8.41
C PRO A 148 -10.35 -7.47 9.89
N LEU A 149 -11.38 -7.51 10.72
CA LEU A 149 -11.27 -7.26 12.16
C LEU A 149 -10.22 -8.14 12.84
N VAL A 150 -10.06 -9.37 12.37
CA VAL A 150 -9.03 -10.31 12.82
C VAL A 150 -8.41 -10.97 11.59
N PRO A 151 -7.39 -10.38 10.97
CA PRO A 151 -6.69 -11.01 9.86
C PRO A 151 -5.85 -12.19 10.40
N GLN A 152 -6.25 -13.40 10.09
CA GLN A 152 -5.57 -14.61 10.56
C GLN A 152 -4.72 -15.28 9.47
N ARG A 153 -5.10 -15.14 8.20
CA ARG A 153 -4.42 -15.78 7.07
C ARG A 153 -3.54 -14.75 6.38
N ILE A 154 -2.25 -14.80 6.69
CA ILE A 154 -1.28 -13.79 6.27
C ILE A 154 -0.35 -14.36 5.20
N ALA A 155 -0.35 -13.77 4.01
CA ALA A 155 0.67 -13.99 3.02
C ALA A 155 1.90 -13.15 3.38
N ILE A 156 3.07 -13.76 3.46
CA ILE A 156 4.30 -13.06 3.83
C ILE A 156 5.20 -12.98 2.61
N ILE A 157 5.63 -11.79 2.27
CA ILE A 157 6.69 -11.55 1.27
C ILE A 157 7.96 -11.18 2.01
N SER A 158 8.96 -12.04 1.93
CA SER A 158 10.24 -11.85 2.61
C SER A 158 11.33 -12.73 2.02
N SER A 159 12.57 -12.47 2.41
CA SER A 159 13.66 -13.40 2.16
C SER A 159 13.60 -14.57 3.15
N PRO A 160 13.73 -15.83 2.69
CA PRO A 160 13.69 -17.01 3.57
C PRO A 160 14.76 -17.01 4.69
N THR A 161 15.86 -16.29 4.47
CA THR A 161 16.99 -16.20 5.41
C THR A 161 16.95 -14.94 6.27
N ALA A 162 15.91 -14.13 6.15
CA ALA A 162 15.81 -12.87 6.88
C ALA A 162 15.55 -13.11 8.38
N ALA A 163 16.38 -12.56 9.25
CA ALA A 163 16.20 -12.62 10.70
C ALA A 163 14.84 -12.02 11.13
N GLY A 164 14.45 -10.90 10.51
CA GLY A 164 13.16 -10.27 10.82
C GLY A 164 11.95 -11.14 10.46
N LEU A 165 12.05 -12.00 9.45
CA LEU A 165 11.01 -12.99 9.15
C LEU A 165 10.87 -14.00 10.31
N GLN A 166 12.00 -14.49 10.83
CA GLN A 166 12.01 -15.42 11.94
C GLN A 166 11.38 -14.79 13.18
N ASP A 167 11.83 -13.57 13.52
CA ASP A 167 11.28 -12.81 14.66
C ASP A 167 9.76 -12.58 14.53
N PHE A 168 9.30 -12.24 13.33
CA PHE A 168 7.88 -12.05 13.03
C PHE A 168 7.07 -13.35 13.26
N VAL A 169 7.52 -14.44 12.66
CA VAL A 169 6.84 -15.73 12.77
C VAL A 169 6.86 -16.26 14.20
N ASP A 170 8.00 -16.14 14.87
CA ASP A 170 8.16 -16.58 16.28
C ASP A 170 7.24 -15.77 17.20
N GLN A 171 7.11 -14.46 16.99
CA GLN A 171 6.22 -13.60 17.78
C GLN A 171 4.74 -13.94 17.54
N LEU A 172 4.34 -14.25 16.32
CA LEU A 172 2.98 -14.68 16.01
C LEU A 172 2.65 -16.06 16.63
N HIS A 173 3.61 -17.01 16.55
CA HIS A 173 3.38 -18.35 17.11
C HIS A 173 3.43 -18.39 18.64
N ASN A 174 4.34 -17.62 19.25
CA ASN A 174 4.54 -17.60 20.69
C ASN A 174 3.79 -16.45 21.38
N ASN A 175 2.72 -15.93 20.77
CA ASN A 175 1.96 -14.85 21.36
C ASN A 175 1.31 -15.27 22.70
N PRO A 176 1.31 -14.39 23.72
CA PRO A 176 0.84 -14.73 25.07
C PRO A 176 -0.66 -15.05 25.13
N HIS A 177 -1.42 -14.60 24.12
CA HIS A 177 -2.87 -14.78 24.07
C HIS A 177 -3.28 -16.06 23.33
N LYS A 178 -2.32 -16.81 22.77
CA LYS A 178 -2.55 -18.07 22.02
C LYS A 178 -3.45 -17.90 20.79
N PHE A 179 -3.47 -16.72 20.18
CA PHE A 179 -4.13 -16.54 18.91
C PHE A 179 -3.40 -17.31 17.82
N ILE A 180 -4.16 -17.93 16.94
CA ILE A 180 -3.61 -18.74 15.85
C ILE A 180 -3.60 -17.89 14.58
N PHE A 181 -2.41 -17.76 13.99
CA PHE A 181 -2.21 -17.13 12.68
C PHE A 181 -1.69 -18.17 11.70
N TYR A 182 -2.28 -18.17 10.51
CA TYR A 182 -1.87 -19.02 9.40
C TYR A 182 -1.02 -18.20 8.45
N THR A 183 0.26 -18.49 8.41
CA THR A 183 1.22 -17.74 7.60
C THR A 183 1.72 -18.58 6.45
N LYS A 184 1.86 -17.99 5.26
CA LYS A 184 2.48 -18.61 4.09
C LYS A 184 3.54 -17.66 3.53
N LEU A 185 4.77 -18.15 3.43
CA LEU A 185 5.89 -17.40 2.87
C LEU A 185 5.86 -17.48 1.33
N PHE A 186 5.94 -16.34 0.70
CA PHE A 186 6.25 -16.14 -0.71
C PHE A 186 7.66 -15.55 -0.80
N PRO A 187 8.65 -16.36 -1.17
CA PRO A 187 10.04 -15.94 -1.10
C PRO A 187 10.34 -14.86 -2.14
N ALA A 188 10.93 -13.76 -1.69
CA ALA A 188 11.38 -12.69 -2.56
C ALA A 188 12.77 -12.18 -2.14
N VAL A 189 13.50 -11.65 -3.12
CA VAL A 189 14.71 -10.88 -2.89
C VAL A 189 14.28 -9.54 -2.30
N MET A 190 14.83 -9.17 -1.14
CA MET A 190 14.43 -7.98 -0.40
C MET A 190 15.49 -6.87 -0.42
N GLN A 191 16.49 -6.97 -1.30
CA GLN A 191 17.62 -6.04 -1.40
C GLN A 191 18.14 -5.98 -2.84
N GLY A 192 18.69 -4.81 -3.22
CA GLY A 192 19.29 -4.61 -4.54
C GLY A 192 18.28 -4.43 -5.67
N ASN A 193 18.78 -4.34 -6.89
CA ASN A 193 18.01 -4.00 -8.08
C ASN A 193 16.98 -5.07 -8.49
N GLU A 194 17.16 -6.31 -8.05
CA GLU A 194 16.22 -7.41 -8.34
C GLU A 194 15.01 -7.43 -7.41
N ALA A 195 15.08 -6.70 -6.29
CA ALA A 195 14.02 -6.73 -5.26
C ALA A 195 12.65 -6.30 -5.80
N PRO A 196 12.48 -5.21 -6.56
CA PRO A 196 11.18 -4.80 -7.07
C PRO A 196 10.51 -5.89 -7.91
N GLY A 197 11.23 -6.45 -8.88
CA GLY A 197 10.71 -7.51 -9.75
C GLY A 197 10.42 -8.81 -9.00
N SER A 198 11.21 -9.14 -7.98
CA SER A 198 11.00 -10.32 -7.16
C SER A 198 9.77 -10.20 -6.26
N ILE A 199 9.54 -9.01 -5.67
CA ILE A 199 8.36 -8.73 -4.84
C ILE A 199 7.10 -8.68 -5.71
N THR A 200 7.16 -8.07 -6.88
CA THR A 200 6.04 -8.05 -7.83
C THR A 200 5.61 -9.47 -8.22
N LYS A 201 6.57 -10.36 -8.53
CA LYS A 201 6.28 -11.77 -8.80
C LYS A 201 5.65 -12.48 -7.60
N ALA A 202 6.09 -12.17 -6.39
CA ALA A 202 5.46 -12.71 -5.18
C ALA A 202 4.03 -12.21 -5.00
N LEU A 203 3.76 -10.94 -5.31
CA LEU A 203 2.40 -10.38 -5.32
C LEU A 203 1.52 -11.06 -6.38
N GLU A 204 2.04 -11.30 -7.59
CA GLU A 204 1.33 -12.05 -8.64
C GLU A 204 0.94 -13.45 -8.18
N GLN A 205 1.88 -14.17 -7.51
CA GLN A 205 1.58 -15.48 -6.95
C GLN A 205 0.54 -15.44 -5.83
N ILE A 206 0.55 -14.40 -5.00
CA ILE A 206 -0.47 -14.24 -3.96
C ILE A 206 -1.82 -13.93 -4.59
N PHE A 207 -1.84 -13.15 -5.66
CA PHE A 207 -3.05 -12.79 -6.38
C PHE A 207 -3.80 -14.01 -6.94
N GLU A 208 -3.08 -15.05 -7.38
CA GLU A 208 -3.70 -16.33 -7.80
C GLU A 208 -4.52 -16.99 -6.68
N TYR A 209 -4.17 -16.72 -5.42
CA TYR A 209 -4.76 -17.29 -4.21
C TYR A 209 -5.38 -16.24 -3.29
N GLU A 210 -5.82 -15.10 -3.82
CA GLU A 210 -6.28 -13.95 -3.01
C GLU A 210 -7.39 -14.30 -2.01
N GLU A 211 -8.26 -15.26 -2.35
CA GLU A 211 -9.35 -15.71 -1.47
C GLU A 211 -8.85 -16.47 -0.23
N MET A 212 -7.61 -16.94 -0.24
CA MET A 212 -7.01 -17.71 0.85
C MET A 212 -6.38 -16.83 1.93
N PHE A 213 -6.21 -15.53 1.67
CA PHE A 213 -5.51 -14.62 2.57
C PHE A 213 -6.39 -13.45 2.98
N ASP A 214 -6.14 -12.95 4.18
CA ASP A 214 -6.83 -11.80 4.76
C ASP A 214 -6.01 -10.51 4.58
N ALA A 215 -4.68 -10.62 4.54
CA ALA A 215 -3.74 -9.53 4.34
C ALA A 215 -2.40 -10.04 3.82
N VAL A 216 -1.61 -9.13 3.27
CA VAL A 216 -0.23 -9.38 2.84
C VAL A 216 0.72 -8.62 3.77
N ALA A 217 1.76 -9.27 4.24
CA ALA A 217 2.82 -8.66 5.03
C ALA A 217 4.12 -8.62 4.20
N ILE A 218 4.61 -7.44 3.85
CA ILE A 218 5.92 -7.25 3.22
C ILE A 218 6.93 -6.96 4.31
N ILE A 219 7.80 -7.93 4.58
CA ILE A 219 8.70 -7.90 5.73
C ILE A 219 10.14 -7.96 5.26
N ARG A 220 10.93 -6.99 5.70
CA ARG A 220 12.37 -7.00 5.51
C ARG A 220 13.07 -7.36 6.83
N GLY A 221 14.04 -8.27 6.75
CA GLY A 221 14.92 -8.57 7.89
C GLY A 221 15.90 -7.43 8.17
N GLY A 222 16.41 -7.36 9.38
CA GLY A 222 17.42 -6.40 9.76
C GLY A 222 18.65 -6.50 8.85
N GLY A 223 18.99 -5.41 8.17
CA GLY A 223 20.16 -5.18 7.34
C GLY A 223 20.55 -3.72 7.47
N ALA A 224 21.71 -3.32 6.94
CA ALA A 224 22.12 -1.93 6.95
C ALA A 224 21.03 -1.03 6.32
N GLN A 225 20.89 0.16 6.81
CA GLN A 225 19.93 1.22 6.34
C GLN A 225 20.04 1.50 4.83
N ILE A 226 21.11 1.02 4.24
CA ILE A 226 21.63 1.28 2.91
C ILE A 226 20.77 0.73 1.77
N ASP A 227 19.81 -0.17 2.04
CA ASP A 227 19.12 -0.93 0.99
C ASP A 227 17.62 -0.61 0.84
N LEU A 228 17.16 0.55 1.29
CA LEU A 228 15.73 0.89 1.20
C LEU A 228 15.32 1.47 -0.16
N ALA A 229 16.26 1.94 -0.95
CA ALA A 229 15.96 2.59 -2.23
C ALA A 229 15.26 1.67 -3.25
N CYS A 230 15.46 0.36 -3.15
CA CYS A 230 14.74 -0.59 -4.01
C CYS A 230 13.22 -0.57 -3.80
N PHE A 231 12.75 -0.08 -2.64
CA PHE A 231 11.34 0.08 -2.32
C PHE A 231 10.76 1.42 -2.80
N ASP A 232 11.59 2.33 -3.31
CA ASP A 232 11.17 3.56 -3.99
C ASP A 232 11.08 3.33 -5.51
N ASN A 233 10.33 2.32 -5.92
CA ASN A 233 10.12 1.94 -7.31
C ASN A 233 8.66 2.13 -7.70
N TYR A 234 8.41 2.81 -8.84
CA TYR A 234 7.06 3.12 -9.31
C TYR A 234 6.23 1.87 -9.59
N GLU A 235 6.78 0.91 -10.34
CA GLU A 235 6.04 -0.30 -10.73
C GLU A 235 5.64 -1.13 -9.51
N LEU A 236 6.57 -1.29 -8.57
CA LEU A 236 6.30 -2.02 -7.35
C LEU A 236 5.26 -1.29 -6.48
N ALA A 237 5.39 0.03 -6.31
CA ALA A 237 4.42 0.83 -5.56
C ALA A 237 3.03 0.83 -6.21
N PHE A 238 2.97 0.88 -7.54
CA PHE A 238 1.75 0.78 -8.31
C PHE A 238 1.03 -0.57 -8.09
N ASN A 239 1.79 -1.67 -8.12
CA ASN A 239 1.24 -3.01 -7.85
C ASN A 239 0.76 -3.15 -6.40
N VAL A 240 1.51 -2.63 -5.44
CA VAL A 240 1.10 -2.63 -4.02
C VAL A 240 -0.15 -1.79 -3.81
N ALA A 241 -0.22 -0.59 -4.40
CA ALA A 241 -1.35 0.31 -4.28
C ALA A 241 -2.67 -0.28 -4.81
N GLN A 242 -2.59 -1.03 -5.88
CA GLN A 242 -3.76 -1.66 -6.51
C GLN A 242 -4.01 -3.10 -6.05
N PHE A 243 -3.23 -3.60 -5.12
CA PHE A 243 -3.39 -4.97 -4.66
C PHE A 243 -4.75 -5.15 -3.97
N PRO A 244 -5.50 -6.23 -4.27
CA PRO A 244 -6.87 -6.39 -3.76
C PRO A 244 -6.95 -6.73 -2.27
N LEU A 245 -5.84 -7.12 -1.66
CA LEU A 245 -5.75 -7.36 -0.22
C LEU A 245 -5.02 -6.21 0.48
N PRO A 246 -5.37 -5.89 1.72
CA PRO A 246 -4.61 -4.94 2.53
C PRO A 246 -3.15 -5.37 2.67
N VAL A 247 -2.25 -4.47 2.32
CA VAL A 247 -0.81 -4.69 2.44
C VAL A 247 -0.29 -4.01 3.69
N ILE A 248 0.41 -4.77 4.52
CA ILE A 248 1.05 -4.28 5.73
C ILE A 248 2.55 -4.34 5.51
N THR A 249 3.24 -3.23 5.69
CA THR A 249 4.69 -3.18 5.52
C THR A 249 5.40 -3.18 6.87
N GLY A 250 6.53 -3.88 6.91
CA GLY A 250 7.48 -3.90 8.04
C GLY A 250 8.90 -3.83 7.51
N ILE A 251 9.21 -2.78 6.73
CA ILE A 251 10.43 -2.67 5.93
C ILE A 251 11.45 -1.76 6.58
N GLY A 252 11.02 -0.64 7.16
CA GLY A 252 11.87 0.48 7.50
C GLY A 252 12.14 0.71 8.99
N HIS A 253 12.87 1.78 9.29
CA HIS A 253 13.13 2.37 10.58
C HIS A 253 12.48 3.76 10.68
N ASP A 254 12.48 4.36 11.88
CA ASP A 254 11.75 5.59 12.24
C ASP A 254 11.96 6.82 11.33
N LYS A 255 13.00 6.85 10.51
CA LYS A 255 13.40 8.04 9.75
C LYS A 255 13.26 7.94 8.23
N ASP A 256 13.03 6.75 7.70
CA ASP A 256 13.12 6.53 6.26
C ASP A 256 11.87 5.81 5.75
N ASP A 257 10.83 6.59 5.41
CA ASP A 257 9.63 6.08 4.78
C ASP A 257 9.90 5.74 3.32
N THR A 258 9.56 4.56 2.86
CA THR A 258 9.62 4.21 1.44
C THR A 258 8.31 4.54 0.72
N VAL A 259 8.33 4.62 -0.61
CA VAL A 259 7.11 4.84 -1.38
C VAL A 259 6.11 3.71 -1.17
N ILE A 260 6.59 2.47 -1.01
CA ILE A 260 5.72 1.32 -0.69
C ILE A 260 5.03 1.50 0.66
N ASP A 261 5.74 2.00 1.68
CA ASP A 261 5.13 2.28 2.98
C ASP A 261 4.03 3.33 2.88
N MET A 262 4.18 4.27 1.94
CA MET A 262 3.20 5.34 1.72
C MET A 262 1.94 4.88 1.00
N VAL A 263 2.02 3.88 0.13
CA VAL A 263 0.85 3.36 -0.62
C VAL A 263 0.21 2.16 0.05
N ALA A 264 0.91 1.48 0.94
CA ALA A 264 0.40 0.33 1.68
C ALA A 264 -0.75 0.71 2.61
N HIS A 265 -1.62 -0.25 2.91
CA HIS A 265 -2.74 -0.08 3.84
C HIS A 265 -2.26 0.35 5.23
N THR A 266 -1.27 -0.36 5.75
CA THR A 266 -0.74 -0.10 7.10
C THR A 266 0.77 -0.20 7.08
N ARG A 267 1.42 0.85 7.54
CA ARG A 267 2.86 0.89 7.71
C ARG A 267 3.25 0.58 9.15
N MET A 268 4.18 -0.31 9.32
CA MET A 268 4.84 -0.61 10.60
C MET A 268 6.35 -0.43 10.48
N LYS A 269 6.99 -0.11 11.59
CA LYS A 269 8.43 0.21 11.62
C LYS A 269 9.33 -1.01 11.47
N THR A 270 8.88 -2.14 11.93
CA THR A 270 9.68 -3.38 12.00
C THR A 270 8.80 -4.61 11.78
N PRO A 271 9.37 -5.75 11.40
CA PRO A 271 8.66 -7.02 11.35
C PRO A 271 7.94 -7.37 12.66
N THR A 272 8.59 -7.13 13.79
CA THR A 272 8.00 -7.34 15.12
C THR A 272 6.81 -6.41 15.38
N ALA A 273 6.88 -5.16 14.91
CA ALA A 273 5.74 -4.24 15.02
C ALA A 273 4.54 -4.70 14.17
N VAL A 274 4.77 -5.33 13.02
CA VAL A 274 3.69 -5.94 12.22
C VAL A 274 3.04 -7.08 12.99
N ALA A 275 3.83 -7.96 13.61
CA ALA A 275 3.30 -9.05 14.45
C ALA A 275 2.50 -8.51 15.65
N GLU A 276 3.01 -7.50 16.32
CA GLU A 276 2.33 -6.83 17.44
C GLU A 276 1.02 -6.18 17.02
N PHE A 277 1.00 -5.54 15.87
CA PHE A 277 -0.22 -4.95 15.28
C PHE A 277 -1.30 -6.01 15.06
N LEU A 278 -0.96 -7.15 14.46
CA LEU A 278 -1.88 -8.25 14.21
C LEU A 278 -2.39 -8.88 15.53
N ILE A 279 -1.50 -9.10 16.49
CA ILE A 279 -1.85 -9.66 17.81
C ILE A 279 -2.74 -8.69 18.58
N THR A 280 -2.41 -7.39 18.54
CA THR A 280 -3.19 -6.34 19.24
C THR A 280 -4.59 -6.21 18.63
N GLY A 281 -4.72 -6.28 17.30
CA GLY A 281 -6.02 -6.29 16.63
C GLY A 281 -6.88 -7.48 17.07
N ALA A 282 -6.30 -8.68 17.10
CA ALA A 282 -6.97 -9.88 17.60
C ALA A 282 -7.37 -9.76 19.07
N LEU A 283 -6.50 -9.18 19.90
CA LEU A 283 -6.77 -8.96 21.32
C LEU A 283 -7.92 -7.97 21.53
N GLN A 284 -7.91 -6.84 20.81
CA GLN A 284 -8.98 -5.85 20.87
C GLN A 284 -10.33 -6.45 20.47
N PHE A 285 -10.34 -7.25 19.39
CA PHE A 285 -11.56 -7.93 18.98
C PHE A 285 -12.04 -8.94 20.03
N SER A 286 -11.13 -9.72 20.60
CA SER A 286 -11.46 -10.66 21.69
C SER A 286 -12.01 -9.95 22.92
N GLN A 287 -11.43 -8.80 23.29
CA GLN A 287 -11.93 -7.98 24.39
C GLN A 287 -13.34 -7.44 24.10
N GLN A 288 -13.57 -6.91 22.89
CA GLN A 288 -14.90 -6.44 22.48
C GLN A 288 -15.94 -7.57 22.51
N LEU A 289 -15.55 -8.77 22.07
CA LEU A 289 -16.43 -9.94 22.11
C LEU A 289 -16.80 -10.31 23.56
N ASN A 290 -15.81 -10.33 24.45
CA ASN A 290 -16.03 -10.62 25.88
C ASN A 290 -16.90 -9.54 26.56
N GLU A 291 -16.71 -8.27 26.22
CA GLU A 291 -17.54 -7.18 26.71
C GLU A 291 -18.99 -7.30 26.23
N LEU A 292 -19.18 -7.64 24.95
CA LEU A 292 -20.49 -7.89 24.38
C LEU A 292 -21.18 -9.08 25.03
N GLU A 293 -20.44 -10.19 25.25
CA GLU A 293 -20.94 -11.37 25.94
C GLU A 293 -21.36 -11.04 27.37
N LYS A 294 -20.53 -10.29 28.09
CA LYS A 294 -20.82 -9.84 29.47
C LYS A 294 -22.05 -8.95 29.49
N HIS A 295 -22.09 -7.93 28.61
CA HIS A 295 -23.23 -7.02 28.53
C HIS A 295 -24.53 -7.75 28.13
N PHE A 296 -24.44 -8.67 27.18
CA PHE A 296 -25.58 -9.53 26.82
C PHE A 296 -26.06 -10.37 28.00
N THR A 297 -25.13 -10.95 28.74
CA THR A 297 -25.44 -11.76 29.92
C THR A 297 -26.08 -10.91 31.03
N GLU A 298 -25.56 -9.70 31.28
CA GLU A 298 -26.14 -8.74 32.22
C GLU A 298 -27.56 -8.35 31.82
N LEU A 299 -27.78 -7.98 30.54
CA LEU A 299 -29.11 -7.63 30.03
C LEU A 299 -30.12 -8.77 30.15
N VAL A 300 -29.70 -10.01 29.87
CA VAL A 300 -30.55 -11.20 30.03
C VAL A 300 -30.90 -11.43 31.51
N ASN A 301 -29.89 -11.31 32.39
CA ASN A 301 -30.10 -11.49 33.83
C ASN A 301 -31.02 -10.40 34.40
N ASP A 302 -30.78 -9.13 34.04
CA ASP A 302 -31.63 -8.03 34.49
C ASP A 302 -33.09 -8.22 34.01
N GLN A 303 -33.28 -8.65 32.77
CA GLN A 303 -34.61 -8.94 32.22
C GLN A 303 -35.28 -10.12 32.90
N LEU A 304 -34.50 -11.16 33.25
CA LEU A 304 -35.01 -12.28 34.02
C LEU A 304 -35.38 -11.86 35.44
N GLU A 305 -34.52 -11.09 36.10
CA GLU A 305 -34.77 -10.59 37.47
C GLU A 305 -35.99 -9.67 37.52
N GLU A 306 -36.14 -8.77 36.55
CA GLU A 306 -37.33 -7.92 36.40
C GLU A 306 -38.61 -8.76 36.23
N ASN A 307 -38.57 -9.78 35.36
CA ASN A 307 -39.71 -10.68 35.16
C ASN A 307 -40.02 -11.53 36.39
N ILE A 308 -39.03 -12.00 37.14
CA ILE A 308 -39.18 -12.70 38.41
C ILE A 308 -39.82 -11.76 39.46
N ASN A 309 -39.35 -10.52 39.56
CA ASN A 309 -39.91 -9.54 40.48
C ASN A 309 -41.36 -9.18 40.10
N ARG A 310 -41.67 -8.99 38.85
CA ARG A 310 -43.06 -8.81 38.37
C ARG A 310 -43.98 -9.97 38.69
N LEU A 311 -43.45 -11.20 38.59
CA LEU A 311 -44.16 -12.42 38.96
C LEU A 311 -44.42 -12.49 40.46
N ASN A 312 -43.40 -12.14 41.27
CA ASN A 312 -43.54 -12.09 42.71
C ASN A 312 -44.52 -11.03 43.17
N ASP A 313 -44.44 -9.82 42.61
CA ASP A 313 -45.36 -8.72 42.87
C ASP A 313 -46.82 -9.10 42.49
N ALA A 314 -46.99 -9.79 41.36
CA ALA A 314 -48.29 -10.27 40.94
C ALA A 314 -48.81 -11.37 41.89
N ALA A 315 -47.95 -12.28 42.38
CA ALA A 315 -48.30 -13.29 43.35
C ALA A 315 -48.70 -12.68 44.70
N ASP A 316 -47.94 -11.66 45.19
CA ASP A 316 -48.23 -10.97 46.44
C ASP A 316 -49.54 -10.16 46.34
N GLN A 317 -49.79 -9.46 45.24
CA GLN A 317 -51.06 -8.77 44.97
C GLN A 317 -52.25 -9.74 44.94
N LEU A 318 -52.02 -10.91 44.29
CA LEU A 318 -53.06 -11.95 44.23
C LEU A 318 -53.34 -12.49 45.64
N SER A 319 -52.29 -12.74 46.43
CA SER A 319 -52.39 -13.18 47.84
C SER A 319 -53.15 -12.15 48.71
N LEU A 320 -52.83 -10.86 48.53
CA LEU A 320 -53.52 -9.76 49.23
C LEU A 320 -55.00 -9.65 48.84
N LEU A 321 -55.30 -9.76 47.54
CA LEU A 321 -56.68 -9.74 47.04
C LEU A 321 -57.47 -10.95 47.54
N VAL A 322 -56.86 -12.12 47.52
CA VAL A 322 -57.47 -13.35 48.05
C VAL A 322 -57.73 -13.23 49.56
N ASN A 323 -56.75 -12.76 50.34
CA ASN A 323 -56.91 -12.55 51.77
C ASN A 323 -58.00 -11.49 52.07
N GLN A 324 -58.04 -10.37 51.35
CA GLN A 324 -59.08 -9.36 51.46
C GLN A 324 -60.47 -9.92 51.08
N LEU A 325 -60.54 -10.74 50.02
CA LEU A 325 -61.76 -11.41 49.63
C LEU A 325 -62.20 -12.45 50.70
N ILE A 326 -61.23 -13.22 51.24
CA ILE A 326 -61.51 -14.18 52.29
C ILE A 326 -62.00 -13.47 53.55
N VAL A 327 -61.34 -12.39 53.99
CA VAL A 327 -61.77 -11.60 55.15
C VAL A 327 -63.14 -10.95 54.90
N LYS A 328 -63.35 -10.34 53.72
CA LYS A 328 -64.63 -9.76 53.35
C LYS A 328 -65.74 -10.78 53.24
N GLN A 329 -65.47 -11.97 52.71
CA GLN A 329 -66.45 -13.04 52.65
C GLN A 329 -66.67 -13.71 54.04
N SER A 330 -65.60 -13.85 54.83
CA SER A 330 -65.71 -14.33 56.22
C SER A 330 -66.61 -13.40 57.07
N ASN A 331 -66.40 -12.09 57.00
CA ASN A 331 -67.25 -11.12 57.65
C ASN A 331 -68.68 -11.14 57.14
N ARG A 332 -68.89 -11.33 55.81
CA ARG A 332 -70.24 -11.51 55.24
C ARG A 332 -70.88 -12.81 55.68
N LEU A 333 -70.11 -13.88 55.78
CA LEU A 333 -70.57 -15.16 56.30
C LEU A 333 -70.94 -15.08 57.80
N GLU A 334 -70.15 -14.31 58.59
CA GLU A 334 -70.45 -14.08 60.00
C GLU A 334 -71.75 -13.28 60.17
N ILE A 335 -71.93 -12.27 59.38
CA ILE A 335 -73.18 -11.49 59.33
C ILE A 335 -74.36 -12.36 58.82
N ALA A 336 -74.16 -13.14 57.77
CA ALA A 336 -75.16 -14.05 57.23
C ALA A 336 -75.50 -15.18 58.19
N ARG A 337 -74.47 -15.69 58.92
CA ARG A 337 -74.65 -16.69 60.00
C ARG A 337 -75.55 -16.13 61.14
N ILE A 338 -75.37 -14.89 61.48
CA ILE A 338 -76.16 -14.23 62.49
C ILE A 338 -77.60 -14.00 62.00
N GLN A 339 -77.77 -13.68 60.71
CA GLN A 339 -79.12 -13.39 60.15
C GLN A 339 -79.80 -14.66 59.60
N LEU A 340 -79.07 -15.72 59.29
CA LEU A 340 -79.59 -16.87 58.58
C LEU A 340 -79.63 -18.16 59.38
N LYS A 341 -79.66 -18.08 60.74
CA LYS A 341 -79.69 -19.26 61.65
C LYS A 341 -80.88 -20.21 61.33
N ASN A 342 -81.79 -19.81 60.42
CA ASN A 342 -82.99 -20.62 60.05
C ASN A 342 -83.08 -20.96 58.51
N ARG A 343 -82.09 -20.58 57.64
CA ARG A 343 -82.25 -20.83 56.19
C ARG A 343 -81.04 -21.53 55.52
N SER A 344 -80.15 -22.13 56.18
CA SER A 344 -78.76 -22.10 55.75
C SER A 344 -78.07 -23.31 55.17
N GLU A 345 -78.48 -24.47 55.29
CA GLU A 345 -77.63 -25.63 54.84
C GLU A 345 -77.59 -25.82 53.31
N ALA A 346 -78.66 -25.52 52.61
CA ALA A 346 -78.73 -25.65 51.13
C ALA A 346 -78.01 -24.55 50.42
N PHE A 347 -78.00 -23.31 50.95
CA PHE A 347 -77.31 -22.17 50.29
C PHE A 347 -75.78 -22.25 50.47
N LEU A 348 -75.36 -22.66 51.68
CA LEU A 348 -73.90 -22.84 51.96
C LEU A 348 -73.28 -23.91 51.04
N LYS A 349 -74.02 -24.98 50.77
CA LYS A 349 -73.56 -26.05 49.91
C LYS A 349 -73.38 -25.62 48.44
N ASN A 350 -74.26 -24.74 47.94
CA ASN A 350 -74.17 -24.17 46.58
C ASN A 350 -72.99 -23.15 46.50
N GLN A 351 -72.85 -22.23 47.48
CA GLN A 351 -71.76 -21.27 47.48
C GLN A 351 -70.38 -21.90 47.56
N TYR A 352 -70.24 -22.98 48.30
CA TYR A 352 -69.00 -23.74 48.41
C TYR A 352 -68.63 -24.43 47.07
N SER A 353 -69.60 -24.91 46.35
CA SER A 353 -69.43 -25.53 45.03
C SER A 353 -68.94 -24.50 43.96
N GLU A 354 -69.53 -23.29 43.97
CA GLU A 354 -69.14 -22.18 43.07
C GLU A 354 -67.70 -21.68 43.32
N LEU A 355 -67.30 -21.51 44.57
CA LEU A 355 -65.94 -21.13 44.95
C LEU A 355 -64.90 -22.13 44.48
N LYS A 356 -65.20 -23.43 44.58
CA LYS A 356 -64.33 -24.49 44.13
C LYS A 356 -64.18 -24.48 42.57
N GLN A 357 -65.27 -24.19 41.86
CA GLN A 357 -65.26 -24.07 40.40
C GLN A 357 -64.39 -22.86 39.96
N LEU A 358 -64.58 -21.69 40.61
CA LEU A 358 -63.82 -20.50 40.34
C LEU A 358 -62.29 -20.68 40.61
N THR A 359 -61.95 -21.44 41.63
CA THR A 359 -60.56 -21.75 41.97
C THR A 359 -59.92 -22.59 40.85
N ILE A 360 -60.65 -23.56 40.33
CA ILE A 360 -60.16 -24.41 39.22
C ILE A 360 -59.99 -23.62 37.94
N ASP A 361 -60.95 -22.74 37.63
CA ASP A 361 -60.90 -21.92 36.40
C ASP A 361 -59.77 -20.89 36.45
N THR A 362 -59.59 -20.24 37.60
CA THR A 362 -58.46 -19.29 37.80
C THR A 362 -57.06 -19.98 37.66
N LYS A 363 -56.90 -21.18 38.26
CA LYS A 363 -55.71 -21.98 38.16
C LYS A 363 -55.42 -22.39 36.68
N ASN A 364 -56.46 -22.74 35.93
CA ASN A 364 -56.34 -23.14 34.54
C ASN A 364 -56.03 -21.92 33.64
N GLN A 365 -56.62 -20.74 33.90
CA GLN A 365 -56.33 -19.54 33.13
C GLN A 365 -54.86 -19.05 33.38
N THR A 366 -54.45 -19.06 34.66
CA THR A 366 -53.07 -18.68 35.01
C THR A 366 -52.05 -19.60 34.36
N PHE A 367 -52.30 -20.92 34.39
CA PHE A 367 -51.43 -21.90 33.74
C PHE A 367 -51.34 -21.66 32.19
N ARG A 368 -52.48 -21.44 31.56
CA ARG A 368 -52.51 -21.12 30.11
C ARG A 368 -51.81 -19.83 29.77
N PHE A 369 -51.96 -18.79 30.60
CA PHE A 369 -51.24 -17.52 30.42
C PHE A 369 -49.74 -17.66 30.51
N VAL A 370 -49.24 -18.34 31.55
CA VAL A 370 -47.81 -18.57 31.71
C VAL A 370 -47.21 -19.42 30.57
N THR A 371 -47.95 -20.45 30.15
CA THR A 371 -47.53 -21.28 29.02
C THR A 371 -47.48 -20.48 27.71
N HIS A 372 -48.45 -19.59 27.49
CA HIS A 372 -48.51 -18.73 26.32
C HIS A 372 -47.33 -17.72 26.31
N GLN A 373 -47.02 -17.10 27.44
CA GLN A 373 -45.89 -16.18 27.56
C GLN A 373 -44.54 -16.87 27.33
N ASN A 374 -44.37 -18.06 27.86
CA ASN A 374 -43.18 -18.87 27.63
C ASN A 374 -43.03 -19.23 26.14
N HIS A 375 -44.14 -19.56 25.47
CA HIS A 375 -44.10 -19.85 24.02
C HIS A 375 -43.69 -18.60 23.22
N LEU A 376 -44.21 -17.42 23.54
CA LEU A 376 -43.86 -16.17 22.89
C LEU A 376 -42.37 -15.80 23.11
N LEU A 377 -41.83 -16.04 24.31
CA LEU A 377 -40.42 -15.85 24.63
C LEU A 377 -39.49 -16.75 23.78
N VAL A 378 -39.85 -18.03 23.69
CA VAL A 378 -39.10 -19.00 22.86
C VAL A 378 -39.18 -18.61 21.39
N GLN A 379 -40.35 -18.20 20.90
CA GLN A 379 -40.56 -17.77 19.53
C GLN A 379 -39.77 -16.48 19.21
N SER A 380 -39.75 -15.52 20.16
CA SER A 380 -38.95 -14.29 20.03
C SER A 380 -37.46 -14.59 20.00
N GLY A 381 -36.99 -15.50 20.87
CA GLY A 381 -35.59 -15.96 20.85
C GLY A 381 -35.20 -16.62 19.53
N ASN A 382 -36.09 -17.48 18.99
CA ASN A 382 -35.86 -18.11 17.70
C ASN A 382 -35.87 -17.11 16.53
N ASN A 383 -36.78 -16.13 16.56
CA ASN A 383 -36.82 -15.08 15.56
C ASN A 383 -35.58 -14.18 15.62
N LEU A 384 -35.09 -13.87 16.81
CA LEU A 384 -33.88 -13.09 16.99
C LEU A 384 -32.65 -13.83 16.41
N ASN A 385 -32.54 -15.12 16.75
CA ASN A 385 -31.50 -15.98 16.20
C ASN A 385 -31.58 -16.10 14.65
N TYR A 386 -32.78 -16.24 14.14
CA TYR A 386 -33.01 -16.31 12.69
C TYR A 386 -32.61 -14.99 12.01
N THR A 387 -33.07 -13.85 12.57
CA THR A 387 -32.80 -12.53 12.02
C THR A 387 -31.29 -12.22 12.06
N PHE A 388 -30.65 -12.56 13.18
CA PHE A 388 -29.21 -12.40 13.32
C PHE A 388 -28.43 -13.22 12.29
N ARG A 389 -28.78 -14.53 12.16
CA ARG A 389 -28.16 -15.40 11.15
C ARG A 389 -28.37 -14.88 9.72
N LYS A 390 -29.58 -14.39 9.43
CA LYS A 390 -29.93 -13.82 8.12
C LYS A 390 -29.13 -12.54 7.85
N GLN A 391 -28.94 -11.70 8.86
CA GLN A 391 -28.17 -10.47 8.73
C GLN A 391 -26.68 -10.74 8.54
N VAL A 392 -26.12 -11.70 9.29
CA VAL A 392 -24.75 -12.17 9.10
C VAL A 392 -24.56 -12.75 7.69
N LEU A 393 -25.51 -13.54 7.23
CA LEU A 393 -25.43 -14.12 5.88
C LEU A 393 -25.51 -13.04 4.79
N ASN A 394 -26.43 -12.07 4.96
CA ASN A 394 -26.58 -10.96 4.02
C ASN A 394 -25.31 -10.10 3.98
N ASN A 395 -24.73 -9.78 5.14
CA ASN A 395 -23.50 -9.03 5.21
C ASN A 395 -22.32 -9.79 4.57
N LYS A 396 -22.25 -11.12 4.82
CA LYS A 396 -21.26 -12.00 4.18
C LYS A 396 -21.42 -12.02 2.64
N ASN A 397 -22.65 -12.05 2.16
CA ASN A 397 -22.93 -12.01 0.72
C ASN A 397 -22.63 -10.65 0.11
N ALA A 398 -22.98 -9.54 0.84
CA ALA A 398 -22.66 -8.20 0.42
C ALA A 398 -21.13 -7.99 0.35
N LEU A 399 -20.40 -8.51 1.33
CA LEU A 399 -18.94 -8.48 1.33
C LEU A 399 -18.36 -9.22 0.11
N LYS A 400 -18.92 -10.37 -0.20
CA LYS A 400 -18.51 -11.18 -1.37
C LYS A 400 -18.80 -10.46 -2.70
N GLN A 401 -19.95 -9.80 -2.79
CA GLN A 401 -20.30 -8.97 -3.95
C GLN A 401 -19.38 -7.76 -4.08
N PHE A 402 -19.05 -7.10 -2.94
CA PHE A 402 -18.14 -5.96 -2.92
C PHE A 402 -16.73 -6.36 -3.39
N GLN A 403 -16.23 -7.51 -2.91
CA GLN A 403 -14.96 -8.07 -3.38
C GLN A 403 -14.94 -8.33 -4.89
N GLN A 404 -16.05 -8.89 -5.40
CA GLN A 404 -16.17 -9.13 -6.84
C GLN A 404 -16.22 -7.83 -7.65
N MET A 405 -16.96 -6.82 -7.15
CA MET A 405 -17.10 -5.52 -7.81
C MET A 405 -15.75 -4.76 -7.85
N ILE A 406 -14.99 -4.82 -6.75
CA ILE A 406 -13.62 -4.25 -6.71
C ILE A 406 -12.75 -4.94 -7.76
N LYS A 407 -12.77 -6.28 -7.81
CA LYS A 407 -11.98 -7.04 -8.79
C LYS A 407 -12.32 -6.66 -10.23
N ILE A 408 -13.62 -6.54 -10.54
CA ILE A 408 -14.09 -6.15 -11.88
C ILE A 408 -13.64 -4.71 -12.20
N ARG A 409 -13.92 -3.75 -11.29
CA ARG A 409 -13.56 -2.34 -11.52
C ARG A 409 -12.05 -2.12 -11.65
N THR A 410 -11.26 -2.82 -10.82
CA THR A 410 -9.80 -2.72 -10.90
C THR A 410 -9.29 -3.25 -12.24
N THR A 411 -9.85 -4.40 -12.68
CA THR A 411 -9.47 -4.99 -13.97
C THR A 411 -9.85 -4.10 -15.14
N GLU A 412 -11.04 -3.49 -15.09
CA GLU A 412 -11.50 -2.55 -16.11
C GLU A 412 -10.68 -1.26 -16.14
N SER A 413 -10.34 -0.71 -14.96
CA SER A 413 -9.50 0.48 -14.84
C SER A 413 -8.11 0.23 -15.42
N ILE A 414 -7.46 -0.88 -15.04
CA ILE A 414 -6.16 -1.27 -15.59
C ILE A 414 -6.23 -1.43 -17.11
N ARG A 415 -7.31 -2.02 -17.62
CA ARG A 415 -7.50 -2.21 -19.06
C ARG A 415 -7.69 -0.89 -19.82
N THR A 416 -8.39 0.06 -19.18
CA THR A 416 -8.63 1.39 -19.76
C THR A 416 -7.34 2.21 -19.78
N GLU A 417 -6.57 2.18 -18.67
CA GLU A 417 -5.29 2.87 -18.58
C GLU A 417 -4.25 2.30 -19.53
N LYS A 418 -4.25 0.97 -19.71
CA LYS A 418 -3.37 0.32 -20.68
C LYS A 418 -3.70 0.72 -22.12
N LYS A 419 -5.00 0.89 -22.44
CA LYS A 419 -5.44 1.42 -23.73
C LYS A 419 -5.03 2.87 -23.90
N TYR A 420 -5.16 3.68 -22.84
CA TYR A 420 -4.77 5.09 -22.86
C TYR A 420 -3.26 5.27 -23.05
N LEU A 421 -2.45 4.49 -22.33
CA LEU A 421 -0.98 4.46 -22.50
C LEU A 421 -0.57 4.10 -23.94
N ASN A 422 -1.20 3.08 -24.50
CA ASN A 422 -0.94 2.71 -25.89
C ASN A 422 -1.30 3.85 -26.87
N SER A 423 -2.39 4.56 -26.60
CA SER A 423 -2.79 5.71 -27.43
C SER A 423 -1.83 6.90 -27.34
N ILE A 424 -1.25 7.10 -26.13
CA ILE A 424 -0.21 8.12 -25.93
C ILE A 424 1.08 7.72 -26.62
N GLN A 425 1.45 6.44 -26.53
CA GLN A 425 2.64 5.92 -27.18
C GLN A 425 2.55 6.05 -28.72
N GLU A 426 1.37 5.84 -29.30
CA GLU A 426 1.10 6.11 -30.73
C GLU A 426 1.18 7.61 -31.06
N LYS A 427 0.59 8.47 -30.21
CA LYS A 427 0.65 9.92 -30.41
C LYS A 427 2.08 10.46 -30.30
N LEU A 428 2.88 9.94 -29.38
CA LEU A 428 4.31 10.30 -29.24
C LEU A 428 5.12 9.89 -30.48
N ARG A 429 4.81 8.72 -31.05
CA ARG A 429 5.43 8.26 -32.28
C ARG A 429 5.11 9.15 -33.50
N LEU A 430 3.98 9.83 -33.44
CA LEU A 430 3.54 10.73 -34.55
C LEU A 430 4.16 12.13 -34.42
N VAL A 431 4.64 12.52 -33.26
CA VAL A 431 5.20 13.86 -32.99
C VAL A 431 6.74 13.86 -32.95
N ASP A 432 7.35 12.68 -33.04
CA ASP A 432 8.81 12.56 -33.08
C ASP A 432 9.38 13.31 -34.31
N PRO A 433 10.20 14.31 -34.07
CA PRO A 433 10.82 15.11 -35.12
C PRO A 433 11.59 14.26 -36.13
N GLN A 434 12.18 13.15 -35.68
CA GLN A 434 12.86 12.21 -36.58
C GLN A 434 11.90 11.46 -37.50
N THR A 435 10.70 11.19 -37.04
CA THR A 435 9.66 10.55 -37.85
C THR A 435 9.11 11.51 -38.90
N ILE A 436 9.06 12.80 -38.57
CA ILE A 436 8.64 13.86 -39.51
C ILE A 436 9.68 14.06 -40.62
N LEU A 437 10.95 14.05 -40.24
CA LEU A 437 12.05 14.14 -41.23
C LEU A 437 12.13 12.89 -42.11
N LYS A 438 11.80 11.71 -41.59
CA LYS A 438 11.73 10.45 -42.36
C LYS A 438 10.59 10.44 -43.41
N ARG A 439 9.55 11.25 -43.21
CA ARG A 439 8.42 11.40 -44.17
C ARG A 439 8.68 12.39 -45.28
N GLY A 440 9.90 12.91 -45.38
CA GLY A 440 10.29 13.82 -46.45
C GLY A 440 10.06 15.30 -46.15
N TYR A 441 9.71 15.64 -44.90
CA TYR A 441 9.67 17.04 -44.47
C TYR A 441 11.09 17.51 -44.12
N SER A 442 11.32 18.74 -44.32
CA SER A 442 12.56 19.40 -43.97
C SER A 442 12.32 20.51 -42.95
N LEU A 443 13.30 20.74 -42.11
CA LEU A 443 13.25 21.79 -41.11
C LEU A 443 14.21 22.91 -41.53
N THR A 444 13.65 24.04 -41.88
CA THR A 444 14.46 25.21 -42.26
C THR A 444 14.70 26.11 -41.05
N MET A 445 15.92 26.44 -40.83
CA MET A 445 16.36 27.28 -39.71
C MET A 445 17.09 28.53 -40.23
N LEU A 446 16.94 29.61 -39.48
CA LEU A 446 17.72 30.85 -39.65
C LEU A 446 18.46 31.12 -38.33
N LYS A 447 19.76 31.18 -38.40
CA LYS A 447 20.62 31.44 -37.19
C LYS A 447 20.31 30.52 -36.02
N GLY A 448 20.10 29.23 -36.28
CA GLY A 448 19.86 28.22 -35.24
C GLY A 448 18.44 28.18 -34.67
N LYS A 449 17.50 28.98 -35.20
CA LYS A 449 16.07 28.96 -34.82
C LYS A 449 15.21 28.51 -35.99
N ILE A 450 14.21 27.70 -35.70
CA ILE A 450 13.25 27.20 -36.70
C ILE A 450 12.51 28.36 -37.33
N LEU A 451 12.55 28.42 -38.64
CA LEU A 451 11.87 29.44 -39.43
C LEU A 451 10.38 29.11 -39.53
N LYS A 452 9.56 29.92 -38.89
CA LYS A 452 8.10 29.72 -38.87
C LYS A 452 7.32 30.64 -39.79
N SER A 453 7.97 31.68 -40.29
CA SER A 453 7.33 32.64 -41.17
C SER A 453 8.37 33.26 -42.09
N VAL A 454 7.97 33.49 -43.30
CA VAL A 454 8.76 34.15 -44.37
C VAL A 454 9.09 35.59 -44.00
N GLN A 455 8.31 36.24 -43.16
CA GLN A 455 8.53 37.62 -42.70
C GLN A 455 9.80 37.80 -41.83
N LEU A 456 10.35 36.72 -41.33
CA LEU A 456 11.56 36.75 -40.51
C LEU A 456 12.86 36.61 -41.30
N VAL A 457 12.77 36.57 -42.61
CA VAL A 457 13.89 36.31 -43.51
C VAL A 457 14.15 37.55 -44.37
N LYS A 458 15.38 37.85 -44.62
CA LYS A 458 15.79 38.89 -45.54
C LYS A 458 16.56 38.30 -46.73
N GLU A 459 16.54 38.97 -47.85
CA GLU A 459 17.38 38.57 -48.97
C GLU A 459 18.85 38.64 -48.57
N GLY A 460 19.56 37.59 -48.86
CA GLY A 460 20.93 37.37 -48.43
C GLY A 460 21.10 36.52 -47.17
N ASP A 461 20.04 36.26 -46.42
CA ASP A 461 20.12 35.40 -45.23
C ASP A 461 20.47 33.95 -45.61
N LEU A 462 21.28 33.35 -44.82
CA LEU A 462 21.69 31.96 -44.95
C LEU A 462 20.71 31.08 -44.15
N LEU A 463 20.00 30.22 -44.85
CA LEU A 463 19.08 29.26 -44.28
C LEU A 463 19.71 27.88 -44.25
N GLU A 464 19.65 27.23 -43.09
CA GLU A 464 20.00 25.84 -42.96
C GLU A 464 18.72 24.99 -43.01
N THR A 465 18.61 24.16 -43.99
CA THR A 465 17.49 23.22 -44.12
C THR A 465 17.97 21.83 -43.72
N ARG A 466 17.49 21.32 -42.60
CA ARG A 466 17.79 19.96 -42.13
C ARG A 466 16.85 18.96 -42.77
N LEU A 467 17.42 18.01 -43.38
CA LEU A 467 16.79 16.80 -43.93
C LEU A 467 17.12 15.61 -43.03
N ARG A 468 16.61 14.46 -43.37
CA ARG A 468 16.80 13.21 -42.66
C ARG A 468 18.29 12.82 -42.48
N ASP A 469 19.08 13.07 -43.46
CA ASP A 469 20.45 12.57 -43.63
C ASP A 469 21.52 13.65 -43.73
N GLY A 470 21.15 14.89 -43.52
CA GLY A 470 22.08 16.02 -43.57
C GLY A 470 21.40 17.38 -43.50
N SER A 471 22.19 18.40 -43.64
CA SER A 471 21.69 19.78 -43.77
C SER A 471 22.19 20.40 -45.06
N VAL A 472 21.36 21.24 -45.65
CA VAL A 472 21.68 22.03 -46.83
C VAL A 472 21.62 23.50 -46.44
N GLU A 473 22.67 24.21 -46.73
CA GLU A 473 22.70 25.65 -46.58
C GLU A 473 22.29 26.30 -47.90
N SER A 474 21.40 27.25 -47.82
CA SER A 474 20.94 28.00 -48.97
C SER A 474 20.82 29.49 -48.64
N THR A 475 21.16 30.31 -49.57
CA THR A 475 21.03 31.76 -49.46
C THR A 475 19.72 32.22 -50.07
N VAL A 476 18.99 33.03 -49.38
CA VAL A 476 17.73 33.59 -49.88
C VAL A 476 17.99 34.58 -51.00
N LYS A 477 17.57 34.22 -52.21
CA LYS A 477 17.71 35.09 -53.36
C LYS A 477 16.49 35.98 -53.60
N LYS A 478 15.33 35.54 -53.16
CA LYS A 478 14.08 36.30 -53.37
C LYS A 478 13.04 35.83 -52.37
N ILE A 479 12.28 36.72 -51.84
CA ILE A 479 11.18 36.44 -50.92
C ILE A 479 9.88 36.80 -51.64
N SER A 480 8.92 35.87 -51.65
CA SER A 480 7.56 36.12 -52.12
C SER A 480 6.60 35.73 -51.01
N ASN A 481 5.70 36.62 -50.65
CA ASN A 481 4.61 36.30 -49.72
C ASN A 481 3.41 35.80 -50.57
N ASN A 482 2.85 34.70 -50.16
CA ASN A 482 1.51 34.32 -50.64
C ASN A 482 0.49 35.06 -49.79
N GLU A 483 -0.39 35.80 -50.41
CA GLU A 483 -1.59 36.35 -49.80
C GLU A 483 -2.53 35.26 -49.32
#